data_4661d38b07b76e68ecc1d80209958e75
#
_entry.id   4661d38b07b76e68ecc1d80209958e75
#
_cell.length_a   1.000
_cell.length_b   1.000
_cell.length_c   1.000
_cell.angle_alpha   90.00
_cell.angle_beta   90.00
_cell.angle_gamma   90.00
#
_symmetry.space_group_name_H-M   'P 1'
#
loop_
_entity.id
_entity.type
_entity.pdbx_description
1 polymer ?
#
loop_
_entity_poly.entity_id
_entity_poly.type
_entity_poly.pdbx_seq_one_letter_code
_entity_poly.pdbx_strand_id
1 'polypeptide(L)'
;MARDMTKGNITGHLIAYAVPLVFGNLFQQLYHTVDSVVVGQFYGKEALAAVGAAGPIMNILTFLIVGLSLGASILMASYFGAKDYQHLKDEFATSVLSGLLLTIVLSGISLVGSRLFIRLTQTPEEISAQASLYLQIISLGLIFTFFYNIFSAALRAIGDSRAPLYVLILTTIVNVFLDVFLVGICRLGVPGAAIATIISQAVSALALFVYIWSKVPLLRLGIRDLKLKTSMLKKTIDFSSISAVQQTILYVGRLLVQSGVNALGVDAVAAFNAVSIIDSYVLAPGDSLAASITTFSAQNLGAKEYDRIPKGLRKMLVIAEIYIILTAVVVLFCRHPLLGIFLKPNETEALRQGMSYLVPMASFYFISGITNTFQGYYRGIGHLMITLFATLVQIPIRVVISYALFGQLGIQAVAIGTTIGWACMVVFELLMYRRYGRVEALRKNDR
;
A
#
# COMPACT_ATOMS: atom_id res chain seq x y z
N MET A 1 -14.57 -16.09 -5.47
CA MET A 1 -15.15 -17.13 -4.58
C MET A 1 -14.20 -17.36 -3.43
N ALA A 2 -14.73 -17.57 -2.23
CA ALA A 2 -13.93 -17.85 -1.03
C ALA A 2 -12.95 -19.02 -1.28
N ARG A 3 -11.71 -18.90 -0.77
CA ARG A 3 -10.67 -19.91 -0.94
C ARG A 3 -10.09 -20.29 0.40
N ASP A 4 -10.34 -21.51 0.81
CA ASP A 4 -9.74 -22.13 2.00
C ASP A 4 -8.28 -22.52 1.66
N MET A 5 -7.32 -21.86 2.33
CA MET A 5 -5.88 -22.12 2.14
C MET A 5 -5.30 -23.08 3.18
N THR A 6 -6.14 -23.62 4.05
CA THR A 6 -5.70 -24.52 5.14
C THR A 6 -5.43 -25.94 4.64
N LYS A 7 -5.88 -26.29 3.42
CA LYS A 7 -5.72 -27.61 2.81
C LYS A 7 -5.16 -27.51 1.40
N GLY A 8 -4.65 -28.60 0.87
CA GLY A 8 -4.19 -28.69 -0.52
C GLY A 8 -2.82 -28.06 -0.78
N ASN A 9 -2.54 -27.73 -2.07
CA ASN A 9 -1.22 -27.31 -2.53
C ASN A 9 -0.92 -25.86 -2.14
N ILE A 10 0.08 -25.68 -1.27
CA ILE A 10 0.50 -24.37 -0.75
C ILE A 10 0.89 -23.42 -1.89
N THR A 11 1.76 -23.84 -2.81
CA THR A 11 2.24 -23.00 -3.92
C THR A 11 1.08 -22.52 -4.81
N GLY A 12 0.15 -23.45 -5.13
CA GLY A 12 -1.03 -23.13 -5.92
C GLY A 12 -1.95 -22.11 -5.23
N HIS A 13 -2.07 -22.15 -3.89
CA HIS A 13 -2.84 -21.16 -3.14
C HIS A 13 -2.15 -19.79 -3.16
N LEU A 14 -0.84 -19.74 -2.86
CA LEU A 14 -0.07 -18.52 -2.80
C LEU A 14 -0.08 -17.77 -4.14
N ILE A 15 0.22 -18.47 -5.25
CA ILE A 15 0.25 -17.87 -6.59
C ILE A 15 -1.14 -17.41 -7.03
N ALA A 16 -2.15 -18.28 -6.92
CA ALA A 16 -3.48 -17.95 -7.39
C ALA A 16 -4.17 -16.84 -6.60
N TYR A 17 -3.72 -16.57 -5.37
CA TYR A 17 -4.14 -15.43 -4.58
C TYR A 17 -3.31 -14.18 -4.91
N ALA A 18 -1.99 -14.30 -5.07
CA ALA A 18 -1.11 -13.17 -5.32
C ALA A 18 -1.29 -12.56 -6.72
N VAL A 19 -1.47 -13.38 -7.76
CA VAL A 19 -1.57 -12.91 -9.15
C VAL A 19 -2.66 -11.83 -9.34
N PRO A 20 -3.91 -12.02 -8.87
CA PRO A 20 -4.90 -10.95 -8.97
C PRO A 20 -4.51 -9.68 -8.23
N LEU A 21 -3.82 -9.78 -7.08
CA LEU A 21 -3.36 -8.61 -6.33
C LEU A 21 -2.24 -7.87 -7.05
N VAL A 22 -1.32 -8.59 -7.70
CA VAL A 22 -0.27 -7.99 -8.54
C VAL A 22 -0.89 -7.15 -9.65
N PHE A 23 -1.83 -7.72 -10.40
CA PHE A 23 -2.54 -6.98 -11.43
C PHE A 23 -3.31 -5.79 -10.85
N GLY A 24 -3.97 -5.96 -9.69
CA GLY A 24 -4.66 -4.88 -9.00
C GLY A 24 -3.73 -3.71 -8.65
N ASN A 25 -2.56 -3.99 -8.08
CA ASN A 25 -1.58 -2.96 -7.74
C ASN A 25 -1.02 -2.27 -8.99
N LEU A 26 -0.77 -3.01 -10.08
CA LEU A 26 -0.33 -2.42 -11.35
C LEU A 26 -1.42 -1.52 -11.96
N PHE A 27 -2.68 -1.95 -11.97
CA PHE A 27 -3.80 -1.11 -12.41
C PHE A 27 -3.96 0.14 -11.55
N GLN A 28 -3.74 0.04 -10.25
CA GLN A 28 -3.78 1.20 -9.35
C GLN A 28 -2.66 2.20 -9.65
N GLN A 29 -1.46 1.74 -9.98
CA GLN A 29 -0.37 2.62 -10.42
C GLN A 29 -0.68 3.30 -11.75
N LEU A 30 -1.24 2.55 -12.72
CA LEU A 30 -1.71 3.11 -13.98
C LEU A 30 -2.79 4.18 -13.78
N TYR A 31 -3.77 3.92 -12.91
CA TYR A 31 -4.79 4.88 -12.53
C TYR A 31 -4.20 6.22 -12.08
N HIS A 32 -3.29 6.21 -11.10
CA HIS A 32 -2.65 7.44 -10.60
C HIS A 32 -1.83 8.15 -11.67
N THR A 33 -1.19 7.40 -12.57
CA THR A 33 -0.43 7.96 -13.69
C THR A 33 -1.35 8.66 -14.68
N VAL A 34 -2.46 8.03 -15.06
CA VAL A 34 -3.43 8.59 -16.03
C VAL A 34 -4.11 9.83 -15.46
N ASP A 35 -4.54 9.80 -14.20
CA ASP A 35 -5.15 10.94 -13.51
C ASP A 35 -4.21 12.17 -13.55
N SER A 36 -2.94 11.98 -13.21
CA SER A 36 -1.93 13.04 -13.27
C SER A 36 -1.69 13.57 -14.68
N VAL A 37 -1.69 12.70 -15.70
CA VAL A 37 -1.53 13.08 -17.10
C VAL A 37 -2.73 13.89 -17.60
N VAL A 38 -3.95 13.46 -17.27
CA VAL A 38 -5.18 14.17 -17.68
C VAL A 38 -5.22 15.58 -17.08
N VAL A 39 -5.01 15.70 -15.76
CA VAL A 39 -4.98 17.01 -15.10
C VAL A 39 -3.89 17.91 -15.68
N GLY A 40 -2.69 17.38 -15.85
CA GLY A 40 -1.55 18.14 -16.40
C GLY A 40 -1.76 18.62 -17.85
N GLN A 41 -2.35 17.78 -18.71
CA GLN A 41 -2.58 18.10 -20.11
C GLN A 41 -3.72 19.10 -20.34
N PHE A 42 -4.82 18.98 -19.61
CA PHE A 42 -5.99 19.84 -19.82
C PHE A 42 -5.92 21.16 -19.05
N TYR A 43 -5.27 21.20 -17.88
CA TYR A 43 -5.22 22.39 -17.02
C TYR A 43 -3.82 22.92 -16.71
N GLY A 44 -2.80 22.25 -17.24
CA GLY A 44 -1.42 22.72 -17.14
C GLY A 44 -0.77 22.47 -15.77
N LYS A 45 0.40 23.08 -15.60
CA LYS A 45 1.30 22.83 -14.45
C LYS A 45 0.73 23.28 -13.11
N GLU A 46 -0.08 24.34 -13.08
CA GLU A 46 -0.62 24.91 -11.83
C GLU A 46 -1.66 23.98 -11.20
N ALA A 47 -2.58 23.42 -12.01
CA ALA A 47 -3.56 22.45 -11.55
C ALA A 47 -2.90 21.15 -11.06
N LEU A 48 -1.90 20.65 -11.80
CA LEU A 48 -1.13 19.48 -11.39
C LEU A 48 -0.38 19.74 -10.08
N ALA A 49 0.19 20.93 -9.91
CA ALA A 49 0.86 21.34 -8.68
C ALA A 49 -0.13 21.44 -7.50
N ALA A 50 -1.35 21.96 -7.72
CA ALA A 50 -2.39 22.04 -6.69
C ALA A 50 -2.84 20.65 -6.20
N VAL A 51 -3.06 19.70 -7.12
CA VAL A 51 -3.37 18.29 -6.78
C VAL A 51 -2.19 17.66 -6.03
N GLY A 52 -0.97 17.88 -6.52
CA GLY A 52 0.26 17.37 -5.89
C GLY A 52 0.48 17.88 -4.46
N ALA A 53 0.15 19.17 -4.19
CA ALA A 53 0.29 19.77 -2.87
C ALA A 53 -0.66 19.15 -1.82
N ALA A 54 -1.83 18.66 -2.22
CA ALA A 54 -2.75 17.94 -1.35
C ALA A 54 -2.31 16.48 -1.07
N GLY A 55 -1.44 15.92 -1.93
CA GLY A 55 -1.00 14.52 -1.91
C GLY A 55 -0.51 14.02 -0.55
N PRO A 56 0.43 14.70 0.13
CA PRO A 56 0.93 14.27 1.45
C PRO A 56 -0.17 14.09 2.48
N ILE A 57 -1.13 15.00 2.53
CA ILE A 57 -2.24 14.97 3.50
C ILE A 57 -3.16 13.80 3.17
N MET A 58 -3.52 13.65 1.90
CA MET A 58 -4.36 12.56 1.42
C MET A 58 -3.74 11.19 1.70
N ASN A 59 -2.42 11.06 1.51
CA ASN A 59 -1.72 9.81 1.79
C ASN A 59 -1.81 9.44 3.27
N ILE A 60 -1.63 10.38 4.19
CA ILE A 60 -1.77 10.13 5.63
C ILE A 60 -3.19 9.65 5.96
N LEU A 61 -4.23 10.34 5.47
CA LEU A 61 -5.62 9.97 5.69
C LEU A 61 -5.92 8.57 5.13
N THR A 62 -5.44 8.29 3.93
CA THR A 62 -5.62 6.99 3.28
C THR A 62 -4.88 5.88 4.02
N PHE A 63 -3.65 6.12 4.50
CA PHE A 63 -2.89 5.11 5.25
C PHE A 63 -3.55 4.73 6.58
N LEU A 64 -4.22 5.67 7.25
CA LEU A 64 -5.01 5.36 8.44
C LEU A 64 -6.17 4.40 8.10
N ILE A 65 -6.88 4.64 6.99
CA ILE A 65 -7.98 3.78 6.49
C ILE A 65 -7.46 2.41 6.06
N VAL A 66 -6.36 2.38 5.30
CA VAL A 66 -5.73 1.14 4.83
C VAL A 66 -5.18 0.33 6.00
N GLY A 67 -4.55 0.99 6.99
CA GLY A 67 -4.05 0.35 8.20
C GLY A 67 -5.16 -0.32 9.00
N LEU A 68 -6.30 0.36 9.19
CA LEU A 68 -7.48 -0.21 9.81
C LEU A 68 -7.97 -1.45 9.05
N SER A 69 -8.13 -1.33 7.75
CA SER A 69 -8.63 -2.42 6.91
C SER A 69 -7.67 -3.62 6.89
N LEU A 70 -6.36 -3.38 6.95
CA LEU A 70 -5.34 -4.44 7.00
C LEU A 70 -5.41 -5.20 8.33
N GLY A 71 -5.49 -4.50 9.47
CA GLY A 71 -5.63 -5.11 10.80
C GLY A 71 -6.87 -5.99 10.88
N ALA A 72 -8.02 -5.47 10.46
CA ALA A 72 -9.26 -6.20 10.39
C ALA A 72 -9.17 -7.45 9.47
N SER A 73 -8.50 -7.32 8.31
CA SER A 73 -8.32 -8.44 7.37
C SER A 73 -7.57 -9.62 7.99
N ILE A 74 -6.55 -9.36 8.79
CA ILE A 74 -5.75 -10.41 9.46
C ILE A 74 -6.62 -11.18 10.46
N LEU A 75 -7.38 -10.46 11.29
CA LEU A 75 -8.30 -11.07 12.28
C LEU A 75 -9.40 -11.88 11.58
N MET A 76 -10.04 -11.29 10.57
CA MET A 76 -11.05 -11.99 9.76
C MET A 76 -10.48 -13.24 9.07
N ALA A 77 -9.25 -13.20 8.55
CA ALA A 77 -8.60 -14.35 7.93
C ALA A 77 -8.36 -15.48 8.94
N SER A 78 -7.95 -15.14 10.16
CA SER A 78 -7.79 -16.11 11.25
C SER A 78 -9.12 -16.76 11.63
N TYR A 79 -10.20 -15.99 11.82
CA TYR A 79 -11.52 -16.53 12.09
C TYR A 79 -12.07 -17.39 10.94
N PHE A 80 -11.80 -16.99 9.70
CA PHE A 80 -12.16 -17.79 8.53
C PHE A 80 -11.45 -19.16 8.53
N GLY A 81 -10.14 -19.16 8.80
CA GLY A 81 -9.36 -20.39 8.93
C GLY A 81 -9.84 -21.31 10.05
N ALA A 82 -10.19 -20.73 11.19
CA ALA A 82 -10.79 -21.44 12.34
C ALA A 82 -12.21 -21.96 12.06
N LYS A 83 -12.83 -21.58 10.94
CA LYS A 83 -14.25 -21.82 10.61
C LYS A 83 -15.21 -21.19 11.62
N ASP A 84 -14.75 -20.20 12.36
CA ASP A 84 -15.56 -19.43 13.30
C ASP A 84 -16.23 -18.25 12.58
N TYR A 85 -17.26 -18.59 11.84
CA TYR A 85 -17.94 -17.63 10.97
C TYR A 85 -18.75 -16.59 11.76
N GLN A 86 -19.12 -16.89 13.01
CA GLN A 86 -19.81 -15.91 13.84
C GLN A 86 -18.84 -14.79 14.26
N HIS A 87 -17.65 -15.14 14.77
CA HIS A 87 -16.63 -14.14 15.11
C HIS A 87 -16.10 -13.39 13.89
N LEU A 88 -16.01 -14.05 12.72
CA LEU A 88 -15.68 -13.38 11.46
C LEU A 88 -16.68 -12.29 11.11
N LYS A 89 -17.98 -12.60 11.23
CA LYS A 89 -19.07 -11.65 10.94
C LYS A 89 -19.10 -10.51 11.96
N ASP A 90 -18.91 -10.82 13.23
CA ASP A 90 -18.82 -9.83 14.32
C ASP A 90 -17.62 -8.90 14.16
N GLU A 91 -16.45 -9.42 13.75
CA GLU A 91 -15.25 -8.63 13.45
C GLU A 91 -15.48 -7.71 12.24
N PHE A 92 -16.10 -8.24 11.18
CA PHE A 92 -16.43 -7.43 10.01
C PHE A 92 -17.41 -6.29 10.36
N ALA A 93 -18.47 -6.58 11.12
CA ALA A 93 -19.43 -5.56 11.58
C ALA A 93 -18.76 -4.51 12.49
N THR A 94 -17.93 -4.95 13.45
CA THR A 94 -17.17 -4.06 14.35
C THR A 94 -16.23 -3.16 13.55
N SER A 95 -15.51 -3.72 12.58
CA SER A 95 -14.58 -2.97 11.71
C SER A 95 -15.30 -1.97 10.81
N VAL A 96 -16.49 -2.33 10.28
CA VAL A 96 -17.31 -1.41 9.48
C VAL A 96 -17.78 -0.23 10.33
N LEU A 97 -18.30 -0.48 11.54
CA LEU A 97 -18.81 0.60 12.39
C LEU A 97 -17.70 1.50 12.93
N SER A 98 -16.62 0.91 13.46
CA SER A 98 -15.51 1.67 14.02
C SER A 98 -14.74 2.45 12.93
N GLY A 99 -14.56 1.85 11.76
CA GLY A 99 -13.89 2.50 10.65
C GLY A 99 -14.73 3.60 10.01
N LEU A 100 -16.06 3.43 9.95
CA LEU A 100 -16.97 4.48 9.51
C LEU A 100 -16.88 5.70 10.45
N LEU A 101 -16.91 5.47 11.76
CA LEU A 101 -16.77 6.53 12.76
C LEU A 101 -15.42 7.26 12.61
N LEU A 102 -14.33 6.49 12.53
CA LEU A 102 -12.99 7.06 12.30
C LEU A 102 -12.96 7.89 11.01
N THR A 103 -13.52 7.38 9.93
CA THR A 103 -13.52 8.06 8.63
C THR A 103 -14.32 9.37 8.67
N ILE A 104 -15.47 9.39 9.35
CA ILE A 104 -16.26 10.62 9.54
C ILE A 104 -15.43 11.67 10.31
N VAL A 105 -14.73 11.26 11.38
CA VAL A 105 -13.87 12.15 12.16
C VAL A 105 -12.71 12.68 11.29
N LEU A 106 -12.02 11.81 10.56
CA LEU A 106 -10.93 12.19 9.66
C LEU A 106 -11.40 13.14 8.55
N SER A 107 -12.56 12.85 7.96
CA SER A 107 -13.18 13.71 6.94
C SER A 107 -13.51 15.10 7.53
N GLY A 108 -14.12 15.16 8.71
CA GLY A 108 -14.43 16.42 9.40
C GLY A 108 -13.18 17.24 9.72
N ILE A 109 -12.13 16.60 10.28
CA ILE A 109 -10.84 17.26 10.57
C ILE A 109 -10.21 17.78 9.28
N SER A 110 -10.24 17.00 8.21
CA SER A 110 -9.65 17.41 6.92
C SER A 110 -10.43 18.54 6.25
N LEU A 111 -11.77 18.50 6.31
CA LEU A 111 -12.62 19.56 5.77
C LEU A 111 -12.36 20.91 6.48
N VAL A 112 -12.41 20.91 7.81
CA VAL A 112 -12.21 22.12 8.61
C VAL A 112 -10.75 22.59 8.55
N GLY A 113 -9.80 21.64 8.61
CA GLY A 113 -8.37 21.92 8.64
C GLY A 113 -7.72 22.13 7.26
N SER A 114 -8.44 21.98 6.14
CA SER A 114 -7.86 21.96 4.78
C SER A 114 -6.93 23.13 4.49
N ARG A 115 -7.35 24.37 4.80
CA ARG A 115 -6.52 25.57 4.60
C ARG A 115 -5.27 25.57 5.48
N LEU A 116 -5.38 25.12 6.74
CA LEU A 116 -4.25 25.01 7.65
C LEU A 116 -3.26 23.98 7.16
N PHE A 117 -3.73 22.80 6.74
CA PHE A 117 -2.88 21.74 6.24
C PHE A 117 -2.12 22.13 4.99
N ILE A 118 -2.79 22.79 4.02
CA ILE A 118 -2.15 23.30 2.80
C ILE A 118 -1.10 24.38 3.13
N ARG A 119 -1.34 25.25 4.12
CA ARG A 119 -0.32 26.21 4.60
C ARG A 119 0.88 25.52 5.25
N LEU A 120 0.64 24.49 6.06
CA LEU A 120 1.72 23.71 6.71
C LEU A 120 2.63 23.00 5.69
N THR A 121 2.11 22.66 4.51
CA THR A 121 2.92 22.11 3.41
C THR A 121 3.69 23.17 2.63
N GLN A 122 3.65 24.46 3.06
CA GLN A 122 4.32 25.59 2.39
C GLN A 122 3.93 25.73 0.91
N THR A 123 2.66 25.43 0.61
CA THR A 123 2.12 25.54 -0.75
C THR A 123 2.06 27.02 -1.17
N PRO A 124 2.56 27.36 -2.39
CA PRO A 124 2.49 28.73 -2.90
C PRO A 124 1.06 29.28 -2.89
N GLU A 125 0.92 30.58 -2.58
CA GLU A 125 -0.40 31.22 -2.44
C GLU A 125 -1.26 31.12 -3.71
N GLU A 126 -0.61 31.17 -4.87
CA GLU A 126 -1.26 31.10 -6.20
C GLU A 126 -2.10 29.83 -6.40
N ILE A 127 -1.65 28.70 -5.86
CA ILE A 127 -2.33 27.39 -5.99
C ILE A 127 -3.01 26.92 -4.70
N SER A 128 -2.79 27.63 -3.58
CA SER A 128 -3.26 27.23 -2.23
C SER A 128 -4.79 27.09 -2.17
N ALA A 129 -5.54 28.00 -2.81
CA ALA A 129 -6.99 27.93 -2.85
C ALA A 129 -7.50 26.69 -3.58
N GLN A 130 -6.90 26.35 -4.75
CA GLN A 130 -7.25 25.17 -5.53
C GLN A 130 -6.88 23.88 -4.81
N ALA A 131 -5.69 23.80 -4.19
CA ALA A 131 -5.25 22.67 -3.40
C ALA A 131 -6.16 22.42 -2.19
N SER A 132 -6.58 23.51 -1.50
CA SER A 132 -7.51 23.40 -0.37
C SER A 132 -8.89 22.92 -0.81
N LEU A 133 -9.41 23.43 -1.94
CA LEU A 133 -10.69 22.99 -2.50
C LEU A 133 -10.64 21.52 -2.93
N TYR A 134 -9.56 21.10 -3.59
CA TYR A 134 -9.33 19.70 -3.95
C TYR A 134 -9.36 18.80 -2.71
N LEU A 135 -8.59 19.17 -1.67
CA LEU A 135 -8.55 18.42 -0.42
C LEU A 135 -9.93 18.35 0.25
N GLN A 136 -10.71 19.43 0.25
CA GLN A 136 -12.07 19.45 0.79
C GLN A 136 -12.99 18.49 0.05
N ILE A 137 -12.99 18.53 -1.28
CA ILE A 137 -13.84 17.66 -2.10
C ILE A 137 -13.46 16.19 -1.86
N ILE A 138 -12.17 15.83 -1.95
CA ILE A 138 -11.73 14.45 -1.71
C ILE A 138 -12.05 13.98 -0.29
N SER A 139 -11.97 14.87 0.71
CA SER A 139 -12.30 14.52 2.10
C SER A 139 -13.76 14.07 2.26
N LEU A 140 -14.69 14.62 1.49
CA LEU A 140 -16.08 14.12 1.44
C LEU A 140 -16.17 12.69 0.88
N GLY A 141 -15.25 12.34 -0.02
CA GLY A 141 -15.18 11.01 -0.63
C GLY A 141 -14.48 9.94 0.20
N LEU A 142 -13.82 10.30 1.32
CA LEU A 142 -13.09 9.35 2.16
C LEU A 142 -13.96 8.18 2.65
N ILE A 143 -15.26 8.41 2.82
CA ILE A 143 -16.22 7.36 3.21
C ILE A 143 -16.31 6.24 2.18
N PHE A 144 -16.27 6.56 0.90
CA PHE A 144 -16.30 5.56 -0.18
C PHE A 144 -14.95 4.84 -0.28
N THR A 145 -13.84 5.57 -0.09
CA THR A 145 -12.50 4.98 0.02
C THR A 145 -12.44 3.97 1.17
N PHE A 146 -13.00 4.31 2.33
CA PHE A 146 -13.10 3.39 3.47
C PHE A 146 -13.92 2.13 3.12
N PHE A 147 -15.13 2.29 2.58
CA PHE A 147 -15.97 1.13 2.23
C PHE A 147 -15.31 0.23 1.20
N TYR A 148 -14.68 0.79 0.16
CA TYR A 148 -13.90 0.00 -0.79
C TYR A 148 -12.80 -0.80 -0.09
N ASN A 149 -12.03 -0.17 0.80
CA ASN A 149 -10.91 -0.82 1.48
C ASN A 149 -11.38 -1.92 2.43
N ILE A 150 -12.40 -1.67 3.26
CA ILE A 150 -12.88 -2.66 4.23
C ILE A 150 -13.57 -3.85 3.55
N PHE A 151 -14.35 -3.62 2.49
CA PHE A 151 -14.97 -4.69 1.71
C PHE A 151 -13.92 -5.52 0.96
N SER A 152 -12.93 -4.87 0.36
CA SER A 152 -11.78 -5.55 -0.25
C SER A 152 -11.00 -6.37 0.78
N ALA A 153 -10.79 -5.82 1.98
CA ALA A 153 -10.11 -6.49 3.08
C ALA A 153 -10.87 -7.75 3.55
N ALA A 154 -12.19 -7.66 3.70
CA ALA A 154 -13.03 -8.80 4.06
C ALA A 154 -13.02 -9.90 3.00
N LEU A 155 -13.10 -9.54 1.71
CA LEU A 155 -13.00 -10.50 0.61
C LEU A 155 -11.62 -11.15 0.56
N ARG A 156 -10.56 -10.37 0.74
CA ARG A 156 -9.20 -10.91 0.82
C ARG A 156 -9.01 -11.86 2.00
N ALA A 157 -9.61 -11.57 3.16
CA ALA A 157 -9.54 -12.43 4.35
C ALA A 157 -10.10 -13.83 4.10
N ILE A 158 -11.17 -13.96 3.34
CA ILE A 158 -11.76 -15.25 2.94
C ILE A 158 -11.09 -15.87 1.69
N GLY A 159 -9.99 -15.27 1.20
CA GLY A 159 -9.23 -15.79 0.06
C GLY A 159 -9.74 -15.36 -1.33
N ASP A 160 -10.69 -14.42 -1.41
CA ASP A 160 -11.16 -13.88 -2.69
C ASP A 160 -10.41 -12.60 -3.06
N SER A 161 -9.32 -12.74 -3.79
CA SER A 161 -8.53 -11.62 -4.33
C SER A 161 -9.00 -11.15 -5.72
N ARG A 162 -9.91 -11.90 -6.39
CA ARG A 162 -10.35 -11.61 -7.75
C ARG A 162 -11.43 -10.54 -7.79
N ALA A 163 -12.38 -10.59 -6.86
CA ALA A 163 -13.48 -9.63 -6.85
C ALA A 163 -13.00 -8.17 -6.69
N PRO A 164 -12.10 -7.84 -5.74
CA PRO A 164 -11.50 -6.51 -5.66
C PRO A 164 -10.77 -6.09 -6.95
N LEU A 165 -10.06 -7.02 -7.64
CA LEU A 165 -9.39 -6.73 -8.91
C LEU A 165 -10.38 -6.32 -10.00
N TYR A 166 -11.44 -7.12 -10.20
CA TYR A 166 -12.43 -6.81 -11.27
C TYR A 166 -13.12 -5.47 -11.03
N VAL A 167 -13.45 -5.17 -9.77
CA VAL A 167 -14.01 -3.88 -9.41
C VAL A 167 -13.01 -2.75 -9.65
N LEU A 168 -11.73 -2.94 -9.31
CA LEU A 168 -10.69 -1.94 -9.54
C LEU A 168 -10.52 -1.65 -11.04
N ILE A 169 -10.49 -2.67 -11.90
CA ILE A 169 -10.41 -2.51 -13.36
C ILE A 169 -11.61 -1.70 -13.87
N LEU A 170 -12.83 -2.09 -13.47
CA LEU A 170 -14.05 -1.38 -13.85
C LEU A 170 -13.98 0.09 -13.45
N THR A 171 -13.60 0.36 -12.20
CA THR A 171 -13.61 1.72 -11.66
C THR A 171 -12.46 2.58 -12.18
N THR A 172 -11.33 1.97 -12.56
CA THR A 172 -10.27 2.68 -13.30
C THR A 172 -10.79 3.18 -14.65
N ILE A 173 -11.52 2.34 -15.39
CA ILE A 173 -12.12 2.76 -16.66
C ILE A 173 -13.15 3.87 -16.44
N VAL A 174 -14.01 3.74 -15.43
CA VAL A 174 -15.00 4.77 -15.07
C VAL A 174 -14.31 6.08 -14.69
N ASN A 175 -13.24 6.02 -13.90
CA ASN A 175 -12.51 7.22 -13.50
C ASN A 175 -11.85 7.94 -14.69
N VAL A 176 -11.14 7.21 -15.56
CA VAL A 176 -10.53 7.80 -16.77
C VAL A 176 -11.59 8.47 -17.64
N PHE A 177 -12.73 7.82 -17.83
CA PHE A 177 -13.85 8.41 -18.56
C PHE A 177 -14.37 9.69 -17.89
N LEU A 178 -14.56 9.66 -16.56
CA LEU A 178 -15.04 10.82 -15.82
C LEU A 178 -14.02 11.97 -15.80
N ASP A 179 -12.73 11.66 -15.71
CA ASP A 179 -11.67 12.68 -15.78
C ASP A 179 -11.68 13.37 -17.13
N VAL A 180 -11.69 12.62 -18.24
CA VAL A 180 -11.79 13.22 -19.59
C VAL A 180 -13.09 14.03 -19.74
N PHE A 181 -14.21 13.53 -19.23
CA PHE A 181 -15.50 14.20 -19.30
C PHE A 181 -15.56 15.47 -18.43
N LEU A 182 -15.27 15.35 -17.12
CA LEU A 182 -15.42 16.48 -16.19
C LEU A 182 -14.28 17.50 -16.31
N VAL A 183 -13.06 17.02 -16.51
CA VAL A 183 -11.88 17.87 -16.64
C VAL A 183 -11.77 18.39 -18.09
N GLY A 184 -11.84 17.51 -19.09
CA GLY A 184 -11.62 17.89 -20.50
C GLY A 184 -12.82 18.59 -21.14
N ILE A 185 -14.03 17.98 -21.06
CA ILE A 185 -15.23 18.48 -21.76
C ILE A 185 -15.96 19.54 -20.95
N CYS A 186 -16.31 19.23 -19.67
CA CYS A 186 -17.02 20.17 -18.81
C CYS A 186 -16.13 21.29 -18.26
N ARG A 187 -14.82 21.18 -18.41
CA ARG A 187 -13.83 22.19 -17.98
C ARG A 187 -13.94 22.58 -16.51
N LEU A 188 -14.23 21.61 -15.64
CA LEU A 188 -14.35 21.85 -14.19
C LEU A 188 -13.01 21.99 -13.47
N GLY A 189 -11.89 21.78 -14.16
CA GLY A 189 -10.55 21.91 -13.58
C GLY A 189 -10.24 20.93 -12.44
N VAL A 190 -9.53 21.42 -11.44
CA VAL A 190 -9.15 20.66 -10.25
C VAL A 190 -10.36 20.06 -9.52
N PRO A 191 -11.49 20.78 -9.31
CA PRO A 191 -12.71 20.19 -8.77
C PRO A 191 -13.25 19.01 -9.60
N GLY A 192 -13.13 19.07 -10.93
CA GLY A 192 -13.56 18.00 -11.83
C GLY A 192 -12.83 16.67 -11.55
N ALA A 193 -11.51 16.72 -11.41
CA ALA A 193 -10.69 15.56 -11.06
C ALA A 193 -11.06 14.99 -9.67
N ALA A 194 -11.27 15.86 -8.67
CA ALA A 194 -11.69 15.42 -7.35
C ALA A 194 -13.06 14.73 -7.39
N ILE A 195 -14.03 15.27 -8.11
CA ILE A 195 -15.38 14.69 -8.26
C ILE A 195 -15.30 13.35 -9.01
N ALA A 196 -14.51 13.25 -10.09
CA ALA A 196 -14.28 12.01 -10.82
C ALA A 196 -13.76 10.89 -9.90
N THR A 197 -12.78 11.22 -9.07
CA THR A 197 -12.21 10.31 -8.06
C THR A 197 -13.28 9.85 -7.07
N ILE A 198 -14.09 10.76 -6.51
CA ILE A 198 -15.13 10.41 -5.53
C ILE A 198 -16.20 9.49 -6.17
N ILE A 199 -16.67 9.83 -7.36
CA ILE A 199 -17.69 9.01 -8.06
C ILE A 199 -17.11 7.61 -8.31
N SER A 200 -15.87 7.50 -8.76
CA SER A 200 -15.21 6.22 -9.00
C SER A 200 -15.06 5.39 -7.73
N GLN A 201 -14.70 6.03 -6.60
CA GLN A 201 -14.65 5.36 -5.29
C GLN A 201 -16.04 4.92 -4.82
N ALA A 202 -17.08 5.73 -5.04
CA ALA A 202 -18.46 5.37 -4.73
C ALA A 202 -18.92 4.16 -5.55
N VAL A 203 -18.64 4.13 -6.85
CA VAL A 203 -18.90 2.99 -7.72
C VAL A 203 -18.16 1.75 -7.24
N SER A 204 -16.89 1.89 -6.82
CA SER A 204 -16.10 0.79 -6.27
C SER A 204 -16.72 0.21 -5.01
N ALA A 205 -17.08 1.07 -4.06
CA ALA A 205 -17.70 0.66 -2.80
C ALA A 205 -19.05 -0.04 -3.03
N LEU A 206 -19.89 0.54 -3.90
CA LEU A 206 -21.19 -0.03 -4.26
C LEU A 206 -21.06 -1.38 -4.98
N ALA A 207 -20.15 -1.49 -5.92
CA ALA A 207 -19.92 -2.73 -6.67
C ALA A 207 -19.48 -3.87 -5.74
N LEU A 208 -18.55 -3.60 -4.79
CA LEU A 208 -18.14 -4.60 -3.80
C LEU A 208 -19.24 -4.93 -2.82
N PHE A 209 -20.04 -3.94 -2.39
CA PHE A 209 -21.21 -4.18 -1.54
C PHE A 209 -22.20 -5.12 -2.23
N VAL A 210 -22.58 -4.83 -3.49
CA VAL A 210 -23.49 -5.67 -4.29
C VAL A 210 -22.90 -7.07 -4.49
N TYR A 211 -21.60 -7.17 -4.76
CA TYR A 211 -20.93 -8.47 -4.88
C TYR A 211 -20.99 -9.27 -3.58
N ILE A 212 -20.68 -8.67 -2.43
CA ILE A 212 -20.76 -9.32 -1.12
C ILE A 212 -22.19 -9.77 -0.86
N TRP A 213 -23.15 -8.88 -1.07
CA TRP A 213 -24.56 -9.18 -0.83
C TRP A 213 -25.09 -10.31 -1.71
N SER A 214 -24.69 -10.36 -2.98
CA SER A 214 -25.20 -11.35 -3.94
C SER A 214 -24.45 -12.68 -3.89
N LYS A 215 -23.11 -12.66 -3.73
CA LYS A 215 -22.24 -13.83 -3.94
C LYS A 215 -21.57 -14.38 -2.69
N VAL A 216 -21.56 -13.64 -1.58
CA VAL A 216 -20.82 -14.03 -0.36
C VAL A 216 -21.72 -13.98 0.87
N PRO A 217 -22.64 -14.98 1.06
CA PRO A 217 -23.57 -15.01 2.20
C PRO A 217 -22.90 -14.88 3.56
N LEU A 218 -21.65 -15.39 3.66
CA LEU A 218 -20.84 -15.36 4.87
C LEU A 218 -20.53 -13.93 5.37
N LEU A 219 -20.41 -12.96 4.48
CA LEU A 219 -20.12 -11.56 4.79
C LEU A 219 -21.36 -10.65 4.72
N ARG A 220 -22.57 -11.19 4.54
CA ARG A 220 -23.79 -10.38 4.59
C ARG A 220 -24.04 -9.88 6.01
N LEU A 221 -24.12 -8.57 6.16
CA LEU A 221 -24.47 -7.92 7.42
C LEU A 221 -25.91 -7.43 7.36
N GLY A 222 -26.80 -7.99 8.17
CA GLY A 222 -28.10 -7.41 8.42
C GLY A 222 -28.01 -6.28 9.44
N ILE A 223 -29.06 -5.45 9.56
CA ILE A 223 -29.08 -4.34 10.53
C ILE A 223 -28.88 -4.84 11.96
N ARG A 224 -29.37 -6.05 12.29
CA ARG A 224 -29.21 -6.68 13.61
C ARG A 224 -27.79 -7.16 13.90
N ASP A 225 -26.99 -7.38 12.86
CA ASP A 225 -25.58 -7.81 12.96
C ASP A 225 -24.64 -6.63 13.22
N LEU A 226 -25.08 -5.40 12.93
CA LEU A 226 -24.30 -4.17 13.13
C LEU A 226 -24.22 -3.83 14.62
N LYS A 227 -23.33 -4.52 15.33
CA LYS A 227 -23.06 -4.31 16.75
C LYS A 227 -21.56 -4.10 16.96
N LEU A 228 -21.23 -3.06 17.72
CA LEU A 228 -19.86 -2.79 18.09
C LEU A 228 -19.49 -3.67 19.31
N LYS A 229 -18.66 -4.69 19.09
CA LYS A 229 -18.18 -5.58 20.16
C LYS A 229 -16.85 -5.05 20.73
N THR A 230 -16.87 -4.55 21.96
CA THR A 230 -15.72 -3.91 22.60
C THR A 230 -14.49 -4.82 22.68
N SER A 231 -14.68 -6.14 22.91
CA SER A 231 -13.58 -7.11 22.94
C SER A 231 -12.87 -7.26 21.58
N MET A 232 -13.62 -7.17 20.48
CA MET A 232 -13.06 -7.21 19.13
C MET A 232 -12.47 -5.86 18.74
N LEU A 233 -13.15 -4.77 19.09
CA LEU A 233 -12.68 -3.41 18.81
C LEU A 233 -11.27 -3.18 19.36
N LYS A 234 -10.97 -3.67 20.57
CA LYS A 234 -9.63 -3.55 21.15
C LYS A 234 -8.58 -4.24 20.26
N LYS A 235 -8.83 -5.49 19.87
CA LYS A 235 -7.93 -6.24 18.98
C LYS A 235 -7.77 -5.57 17.62
N THR A 236 -8.89 -5.11 17.05
CA THR A 236 -8.89 -4.39 15.76
C THR A 236 -8.06 -3.12 15.85
N ILE A 237 -8.23 -2.31 16.91
CA ILE A 237 -7.43 -1.09 17.13
C ILE A 237 -5.95 -1.43 17.29
N ASP A 238 -5.60 -2.45 18.09
CA ASP A 238 -4.21 -2.86 18.31
C ASP A 238 -3.53 -3.23 16.97
N PHE A 239 -4.17 -4.06 16.16
CA PHE A 239 -3.64 -4.49 14.87
C PHE A 239 -3.60 -3.34 13.85
N SER A 240 -4.64 -2.52 13.82
CA SER A 240 -4.80 -1.41 12.87
C SER A 240 -3.86 -0.25 13.18
N SER A 241 -3.70 0.12 14.45
CA SER A 241 -2.81 1.22 14.85
C SER A 241 -1.35 0.91 14.53
N ILE A 242 -0.89 -0.32 14.79
CA ILE A 242 0.47 -0.74 14.43
C ILE A 242 0.68 -0.65 12.92
N SER A 243 -0.29 -1.12 12.13
CA SER A 243 -0.21 -1.05 10.66
C SER A 243 -0.23 0.38 10.15
N ALA A 244 -1.08 1.25 10.71
CA ALA A 244 -1.16 2.66 10.32
C ALA A 244 0.12 3.43 10.68
N VAL A 245 0.67 3.21 11.87
CA VAL A 245 1.95 3.81 12.31
C VAL A 245 3.09 3.34 11.40
N GLN A 246 3.14 2.05 11.06
CA GLN A 246 4.15 1.52 10.15
C GLN A 246 4.11 2.22 8.78
N GLN A 247 2.93 2.36 8.18
CA GLN A 247 2.77 3.04 6.89
C GLN A 247 3.16 4.52 6.96
N THR A 248 2.83 5.19 8.07
CA THR A 248 3.22 6.58 8.30
C THR A 248 4.75 6.73 8.39
N ILE A 249 5.44 5.83 9.11
CA ILE A 249 6.91 5.84 9.22
C ILE A 249 7.57 5.65 7.86
N LEU A 250 7.07 4.70 7.05
CA LEU A 250 7.56 4.49 5.68
C LEU A 250 7.43 5.74 4.82
N TYR A 251 6.29 6.44 4.93
CA TYR A 251 6.05 7.66 4.16
C TYR A 251 6.92 8.83 4.64
N VAL A 252 7.03 9.04 5.96
CA VAL A 252 7.92 10.06 6.54
C VAL A 252 9.38 9.80 6.13
N GLY A 253 9.83 8.55 6.18
CA GLY A 253 11.16 8.16 5.72
C GLY A 253 11.41 8.51 4.26
N ARG A 254 10.41 8.30 3.38
CA ARG A 254 10.48 8.70 1.98
C ARG A 254 10.61 10.23 1.82
N LEU A 255 9.81 11.00 2.57
CA LEU A 255 9.87 12.46 2.54
C LEU A 255 11.23 13.00 3.02
N LEU A 256 11.80 12.42 4.08
CA LEU A 256 13.12 12.81 4.58
C LEU A 256 14.21 12.57 3.52
N VAL A 257 14.21 11.41 2.88
CA VAL A 257 15.16 11.14 1.79
C VAL A 257 14.96 12.09 0.61
N GLN A 258 13.70 12.34 0.21
CA GLN A 258 13.36 13.30 -0.85
C GLN A 258 13.91 14.70 -0.52
N SER A 259 13.76 15.15 0.73
CA SER A 259 14.28 16.44 1.17
C SER A 259 15.80 16.53 1.02
N GLY A 260 16.53 15.46 1.37
CA GLY A 260 17.99 15.40 1.16
C GLY A 260 18.38 15.41 -0.32
N VAL A 261 17.64 14.70 -1.16
CA VAL A 261 17.86 14.71 -2.63
C VAL A 261 17.61 16.09 -3.23
N ASN A 262 16.59 16.82 -2.74
CA ASN A 262 16.29 18.17 -3.22
C ASN A 262 17.47 19.13 -3.02
N ALA A 263 18.27 18.93 -1.98
CA ALA A 263 19.49 19.73 -1.73
C ALA A 263 20.63 19.42 -2.72
N LEU A 264 20.59 18.31 -3.46
CA LEU A 264 21.59 17.94 -4.46
C LEU A 264 21.39 18.62 -5.83
N GLY A 265 20.26 19.33 -6.01
CA GLY A 265 19.97 20.07 -7.23
C GLY A 265 18.95 19.39 -8.15
N VAL A 266 18.60 20.11 -9.23
CA VAL A 266 17.48 19.76 -10.11
C VAL A 266 17.68 18.42 -10.83
N ASP A 267 18.90 18.13 -11.30
CA ASP A 267 19.21 16.88 -11.99
C ASP A 267 19.07 15.67 -11.08
N ALA A 268 19.48 15.79 -9.80
CA ALA A 268 19.29 14.75 -8.80
C ALA A 268 17.83 14.49 -8.50
N VAL A 269 17.02 15.54 -8.41
CA VAL A 269 15.56 15.43 -8.20
C VAL A 269 14.90 14.74 -9.39
N ALA A 270 15.24 15.13 -10.62
CA ALA A 270 14.71 14.51 -11.83
C ALA A 270 15.09 13.01 -11.89
N ALA A 271 16.34 12.69 -11.63
CA ALA A 271 16.85 11.32 -11.57
C ALA A 271 16.14 10.49 -10.49
N PHE A 272 16.00 11.03 -9.26
CA PHE A 272 15.31 10.37 -8.15
C PHE A 272 13.85 10.08 -8.47
N ASN A 273 13.14 11.03 -9.06
CA ASN A 273 11.75 10.85 -9.43
C ASN A 273 11.58 9.78 -10.51
N ALA A 274 12.42 9.80 -11.56
CA ALA A 274 12.41 8.79 -12.61
C ALA A 274 12.63 7.38 -12.04
N VAL A 275 13.67 7.20 -11.22
CA VAL A 275 13.95 5.90 -10.59
C VAL A 275 12.86 5.50 -9.60
N SER A 276 12.31 6.44 -8.80
CA SER A 276 11.23 6.15 -7.86
C SER A 276 9.96 5.63 -8.54
N ILE A 277 9.66 6.11 -9.76
CA ILE A 277 8.54 5.58 -10.54
C ILE A 277 8.87 4.15 -10.98
N ILE A 278 10.06 3.88 -11.50
CA ILE A 278 10.51 2.53 -11.87
C ILE A 278 10.41 1.60 -10.66
N ASP A 279 10.96 2.01 -9.51
CA ASP A 279 10.92 1.27 -8.24
C ASP A 279 9.47 0.93 -7.84
N SER A 280 8.53 1.86 -8.01
CA SER A 280 7.14 1.62 -7.63
C SER A 280 6.48 0.49 -8.44
N TYR A 281 6.79 0.37 -9.73
CA TYR A 281 6.31 -0.74 -10.57
C TYR A 281 7.01 -2.06 -10.26
N VAL A 282 8.28 -2.02 -9.88
CA VAL A 282 9.08 -3.22 -9.54
C VAL A 282 8.72 -3.77 -8.17
N LEU A 283 8.50 -2.91 -7.19
CA LEU A 283 8.31 -3.32 -5.80
C LEU A 283 6.84 -3.59 -5.44
N ALA A 284 5.85 -2.96 -6.11
CA ALA A 284 4.44 -3.16 -5.83
C ALA A 284 3.95 -4.62 -5.90
N PRO A 285 4.44 -5.49 -6.83
CA PRO A 285 4.12 -6.90 -6.77
C PRO A 285 4.63 -7.61 -5.52
N GLY A 286 5.74 -7.14 -4.92
CA GLY A 286 6.24 -7.63 -3.64
C GLY A 286 5.24 -7.46 -2.50
N ASP A 287 4.51 -6.35 -2.46
CA ASP A 287 3.43 -6.10 -1.49
C ASP A 287 2.26 -7.08 -1.69
N SER A 288 1.98 -7.45 -2.93
CA SER A 288 0.96 -8.46 -3.26
C SER A 288 1.36 -9.86 -2.78
N LEU A 289 2.64 -10.22 -2.92
CA LEU A 289 3.19 -11.46 -2.40
C LEU A 289 3.17 -11.47 -0.86
N ALA A 290 3.52 -10.36 -0.23
CA ALA A 290 3.41 -10.18 1.22
C ALA A 290 1.96 -10.32 1.70
N ALA A 291 0.98 -9.74 1.01
CA ALA A 291 -0.44 -9.90 1.32
C ALA A 291 -0.91 -11.37 1.18
N SER A 292 -0.37 -12.10 0.20
CA SER A 292 -0.67 -13.52 0.00
C SER A 292 -0.19 -14.38 1.18
N ILE A 293 1.05 -14.22 1.60
CA ILE A 293 1.57 -14.96 2.76
C ILE A 293 0.90 -14.51 4.06
N THR A 294 0.48 -13.25 4.19
CA THR A 294 -0.29 -12.76 5.34
C THR A 294 -1.60 -13.53 5.48
N THR A 295 -2.41 -13.57 4.43
CA THR A 295 -3.71 -14.28 4.44
C THR A 295 -3.52 -15.78 4.63
N PHE A 296 -2.55 -16.39 3.94
CA PHE A 296 -2.22 -17.79 4.09
C PHE A 296 -1.85 -18.13 5.53
N SER A 297 -0.95 -17.37 6.13
CA SER A 297 -0.48 -17.63 7.51
C SER A 297 -1.59 -17.40 8.52
N ALA A 298 -2.41 -16.36 8.37
CA ALA A 298 -3.52 -16.06 9.27
C ALA A 298 -4.60 -17.15 9.23
N GLN A 299 -4.98 -17.64 8.03
CA GLN A 299 -5.94 -18.73 7.89
C GLN A 299 -5.40 -20.04 8.51
N ASN A 300 -4.14 -20.38 8.25
CA ASN A 300 -3.53 -21.60 8.82
C ASN A 300 -3.32 -21.50 10.33
N LEU A 301 -3.02 -20.31 10.86
CA LEU A 301 -2.94 -20.07 12.31
C LEU A 301 -4.30 -20.30 12.96
N GLY A 302 -5.37 -19.71 12.42
CA GLY A 302 -6.73 -19.91 12.90
C GLY A 302 -7.18 -21.38 12.83
N ALA A 303 -6.78 -22.10 11.80
CA ALA A 303 -7.07 -23.54 11.63
C ALA A 303 -6.17 -24.44 12.48
N LYS A 304 -5.20 -23.89 13.24
CA LYS A 304 -4.18 -24.62 14.01
C LYS A 304 -3.28 -25.52 13.17
N GLU A 305 -3.16 -25.22 11.86
CA GLU A 305 -2.31 -25.92 10.90
C GLU A 305 -0.87 -25.37 10.93
N TYR A 306 -0.25 -25.40 12.12
CA TYR A 306 1.04 -24.73 12.39
C TYR A 306 2.18 -25.22 11.51
N ASP A 307 2.19 -26.49 11.10
CA ASP A 307 3.25 -27.07 10.26
C ASP A 307 3.21 -26.56 8.81
N ARG A 308 2.06 -26.02 8.38
CA ARG A 308 1.90 -25.41 7.05
C ARG A 308 2.48 -24.01 6.96
N ILE A 309 2.48 -23.26 8.06
CA ILE A 309 2.87 -21.86 8.11
C ILE A 309 4.33 -21.65 7.67
N PRO A 310 5.36 -22.30 8.28
CA PRO A 310 6.75 -22.17 7.82
C PRO A 310 7.00 -22.75 6.42
N LYS A 311 6.24 -23.77 6.02
CA LYS A 311 6.30 -24.29 4.64
C LYS A 311 5.80 -23.24 3.65
N GLY A 312 4.73 -22.50 4.00
CA GLY A 312 4.24 -21.36 3.23
C GLY A 312 5.27 -20.25 3.10
N LEU A 313 5.93 -19.87 4.21
CA LEU A 313 7.00 -18.88 4.20
C LEU A 313 8.13 -19.26 3.24
N ARG A 314 8.66 -20.51 3.35
CA ARG A 314 9.74 -20.98 2.47
C ARG A 314 9.35 -20.92 0.99
N LYS A 315 8.13 -21.36 0.66
CA LYS A 315 7.63 -21.33 -0.73
C LYS A 315 7.42 -19.90 -1.22
N MET A 316 6.90 -19.02 -0.37
CA MET A 316 6.73 -17.62 -0.74
C MET A 316 8.07 -16.91 -0.92
N LEU A 317 9.07 -17.17 -0.08
CA LEU A 317 10.43 -16.65 -0.27
C LEU A 317 10.97 -17.03 -1.65
N VAL A 318 10.86 -18.31 -2.06
CA VAL A 318 11.30 -18.75 -3.39
C VAL A 318 10.54 -18.03 -4.50
N ILE A 319 9.23 -17.89 -4.39
CA ILE A 319 8.40 -17.21 -5.40
C ILE A 319 8.79 -15.72 -5.48
N ALA A 320 8.94 -15.06 -4.35
CA ALA A 320 9.30 -13.65 -4.28
C ALA A 320 10.70 -13.39 -4.84
N GLU A 321 11.67 -14.25 -4.51
CA GLU A 321 13.04 -14.12 -5.00
C GLU A 321 13.14 -14.40 -6.51
N ILE A 322 12.45 -15.39 -7.03
CA ILE A 322 12.40 -15.62 -8.49
C ILE A 322 11.82 -14.38 -9.19
N TYR A 323 10.70 -13.85 -8.69
CA TYR A 323 10.09 -12.64 -9.25
C TYR A 323 11.05 -11.45 -9.22
N ILE A 324 11.60 -11.12 -8.05
CA ILE A 324 12.38 -9.89 -7.89
C ILE A 324 13.73 -9.96 -8.61
N ILE A 325 14.38 -11.13 -8.65
CA ILE A 325 15.62 -11.33 -9.40
C ILE A 325 15.38 -11.20 -10.90
N LEU A 326 14.32 -11.83 -11.44
CA LEU A 326 13.97 -11.69 -12.86
C LEU A 326 13.69 -10.22 -13.22
N THR A 327 12.94 -9.52 -12.37
CA THR A 327 12.64 -8.10 -12.58
C THR A 327 13.90 -7.23 -12.46
N ALA A 328 14.77 -7.50 -11.48
CA ALA A 328 16.05 -6.82 -11.34
C ALA A 328 16.93 -6.98 -12.60
N VAL A 329 17.01 -8.18 -13.12
CA VAL A 329 17.73 -8.47 -14.37
C VAL A 329 17.15 -7.67 -15.53
N VAL A 330 15.84 -7.64 -15.70
CA VAL A 330 15.18 -6.84 -16.75
C VAL A 330 15.49 -5.34 -16.56
N VAL A 331 15.39 -4.82 -15.35
CA VAL A 331 15.71 -3.40 -15.06
C VAL A 331 17.18 -3.08 -15.39
N LEU A 332 18.12 -3.96 -15.00
CA LEU A 332 19.54 -3.75 -15.28
C LEU A 332 19.85 -3.79 -16.78
N PHE A 333 19.23 -4.70 -17.54
CA PHE A 333 19.40 -4.77 -18.99
C PHE A 333 18.73 -3.58 -19.71
N CYS A 334 17.53 -3.21 -19.27
CA CYS A 334 16.74 -2.15 -19.87
C CYS A 334 16.94 -0.77 -19.22
N ARG A 335 17.97 -0.57 -18.40
CA ARG A 335 18.18 0.67 -17.61
C ARG A 335 18.19 1.95 -18.45
N HIS A 336 18.85 1.93 -19.63
CA HIS A 336 18.87 3.08 -20.54
C HIS A 336 17.49 3.42 -21.12
N PRO A 337 16.77 2.49 -21.78
CA PRO A 337 15.43 2.81 -22.29
C PRO A 337 14.44 3.12 -21.15
N LEU A 338 14.53 2.50 -19.97
CA LEU A 338 13.65 2.78 -18.84
C LEU A 338 13.83 4.22 -18.33
N LEU A 339 15.07 4.70 -18.14
CA LEU A 339 15.32 6.08 -17.76
C LEU A 339 14.95 7.05 -18.89
N GLY A 340 15.16 6.66 -20.16
CA GLY A 340 14.83 7.47 -21.33
C GLY A 340 13.32 7.69 -21.52
N ILE A 341 12.44 6.94 -20.83
CA ILE A 341 11.00 7.23 -20.79
C ILE A 341 10.72 8.55 -20.03
N PHE A 342 11.53 8.84 -19.01
CA PHE A 342 11.29 9.96 -18.08
C PHE A 342 12.25 11.12 -18.27
N LEU A 343 13.47 10.86 -18.75
CA LEU A 343 14.54 11.82 -18.92
C LEU A 343 14.89 11.97 -20.40
N LYS A 344 15.03 13.20 -20.86
CA LYS A 344 15.35 13.48 -22.27
C LYS A 344 16.80 13.17 -22.57
N PRO A 345 17.17 12.82 -23.83
CA PRO A 345 18.55 12.52 -24.22
C PRO A 345 19.55 13.66 -23.99
N ASN A 346 19.09 14.91 -23.98
CA ASN A 346 19.92 16.09 -23.71
C ASN A 346 20.15 16.36 -22.21
N GLU A 347 19.42 15.70 -21.32
CA GLU A 347 19.57 15.80 -19.86
C GLU A 347 20.65 14.81 -19.36
N THR A 348 21.87 14.96 -19.87
CA THR A 348 22.96 14.00 -19.69
C THR A 348 23.34 13.81 -18.22
N GLU A 349 23.32 14.88 -17.41
CA GLU A 349 23.67 14.80 -15.99
C GLU A 349 22.57 14.08 -15.19
N ALA A 350 21.30 14.37 -15.43
CA ALA A 350 20.19 13.65 -14.80
C ALA A 350 20.20 12.15 -15.17
N LEU A 351 20.51 11.82 -16.43
CA LEU A 351 20.66 10.42 -16.88
C LEU A 351 21.84 9.74 -16.17
N ARG A 352 22.99 10.40 -16.04
CA ARG A 352 24.16 9.87 -15.33
C ARG A 352 23.82 9.59 -13.86
N GLN A 353 23.18 10.54 -13.20
CA GLN A 353 22.75 10.41 -11.81
C GLN A 353 21.68 9.33 -11.65
N GLY A 354 20.71 9.25 -12.58
CA GLY A 354 19.69 8.18 -12.61
C GLY A 354 20.33 6.80 -12.71
N MET A 355 21.34 6.63 -13.56
CA MET A 355 22.11 5.39 -13.66
C MET A 355 22.85 5.05 -12.38
N SER A 356 23.53 6.04 -11.76
CA SER A 356 24.28 5.84 -10.52
C SER A 356 23.40 5.44 -9.34
N TYR A 357 22.10 5.78 -9.38
CA TYR A 357 21.12 5.41 -8.38
C TYR A 357 20.40 4.09 -8.74
N LEU A 358 19.90 3.92 -9.98
CA LEU A 358 19.13 2.76 -10.40
C LEU A 358 19.94 1.45 -10.36
N VAL A 359 21.20 1.48 -10.82
CA VAL A 359 22.02 0.26 -10.93
C VAL A 359 22.27 -0.38 -9.56
N PRO A 360 22.79 0.32 -8.53
CA PRO A 360 22.93 -0.29 -7.21
C PRO A 360 21.58 -0.66 -6.58
N MET A 361 20.52 0.15 -6.75
CA MET A 361 19.21 -0.21 -6.26
C MET A 361 18.72 -1.55 -6.84
N ALA A 362 18.75 -1.69 -8.17
CA ALA A 362 18.29 -2.90 -8.85
C ALA A 362 19.15 -4.13 -8.49
N SER A 363 20.44 -3.95 -8.27
CA SER A 363 21.36 -5.03 -7.87
C SER A 363 21.01 -5.63 -6.50
N PHE A 364 20.35 -4.86 -5.62
CA PHE A 364 20.02 -5.29 -4.26
C PHE A 364 18.50 -5.44 -4.01
N TYR A 365 17.65 -5.39 -5.03
CA TYR A 365 16.21 -5.62 -4.88
C TYR A 365 15.86 -6.96 -4.22
N PHE A 366 16.69 -8.00 -4.38
CA PHE A 366 16.45 -9.30 -3.75
C PHE A 366 16.31 -9.20 -2.23
N ILE A 367 17.02 -8.25 -1.56
CA ILE A 367 16.87 -8.04 -0.12
C ILE A 367 15.45 -7.58 0.21
N SER A 368 14.83 -6.76 -0.66
CA SER A 368 13.44 -6.32 -0.46
C SER A 368 12.45 -7.47 -0.60
N GLY A 369 12.69 -8.46 -1.47
CA GLY A 369 11.88 -9.67 -1.61
C GLY A 369 11.83 -10.47 -0.30
N ILE A 370 12.99 -10.61 0.35
CA ILE A 370 13.09 -11.28 1.65
C ILE A 370 12.29 -10.53 2.71
N THR A 371 12.54 -9.21 2.89
CA THR A 371 11.88 -8.41 3.94
C THR A 371 10.37 -8.36 3.73
N ASN A 372 9.89 -8.10 2.52
CA ASN A 372 8.45 -8.05 2.24
C ASN A 372 7.76 -9.38 2.57
N THR A 373 8.42 -10.50 2.29
CA THR A 373 7.89 -11.83 2.61
C THR A 373 7.82 -12.05 4.14
N PHE A 374 8.88 -11.69 4.88
CA PHE A 374 8.86 -11.77 6.35
C PHE A 374 7.86 -10.81 6.97
N GLN A 375 7.71 -9.59 6.45
CA GLN A 375 6.68 -8.64 6.88
C GLN A 375 5.28 -9.24 6.73
N GLY A 376 4.97 -9.83 5.59
CA GLY A 376 3.71 -10.52 5.35
C GLY A 376 3.51 -11.70 6.31
N TYR A 377 4.55 -12.48 6.53
CA TYR A 377 4.53 -13.62 7.44
C TYR A 377 4.21 -13.19 8.88
N TYR A 378 4.92 -12.21 9.45
CA TYR A 378 4.71 -11.74 10.81
C TYR A 378 3.33 -11.12 11.00
N ARG A 379 2.81 -10.39 10.00
CA ARG A 379 1.43 -9.92 10.02
C ARG A 379 0.45 -11.09 10.12
N GLY A 380 0.65 -12.11 9.30
CA GLY A 380 -0.23 -13.28 9.24
C GLY A 380 -0.23 -14.13 10.52
N ILE A 381 0.88 -14.21 11.24
CA ILE A 381 0.93 -14.90 12.55
C ILE A 381 0.60 -13.98 13.74
N GLY A 382 0.11 -12.75 13.49
CA GLY A 382 -0.34 -11.83 14.54
C GLY A 382 0.76 -11.05 15.24
N HIS A 383 2.03 -11.15 14.83
CA HIS A 383 3.15 -10.45 15.44
C HIS A 383 3.48 -9.11 14.74
N LEU A 384 2.49 -8.21 14.65
CA LEU A 384 2.62 -6.94 13.95
C LEU A 384 3.70 -6.01 14.55
N MET A 385 3.94 -6.08 15.86
CA MET A 385 5.00 -5.29 16.49
C MET A 385 6.39 -5.61 15.91
N ILE A 386 6.63 -6.85 15.47
CA ILE A 386 7.89 -7.20 14.81
C ILE A 386 8.02 -6.43 13.49
N THR A 387 6.93 -6.29 12.73
CA THR A 387 6.95 -5.55 11.47
C THR A 387 7.20 -4.06 11.67
N LEU A 388 6.62 -3.48 12.72
CA LEU A 388 6.86 -2.10 13.11
C LEU A 388 8.31 -1.87 13.51
N PHE A 389 8.87 -2.70 14.41
CA PHE A 389 10.27 -2.57 14.83
C PHE A 389 11.25 -2.80 13.68
N ALA A 390 10.98 -3.75 12.78
CA ALA A 390 11.78 -3.96 11.58
C ALA A 390 11.82 -2.69 10.69
N THR A 391 10.67 -2.02 10.53
CA THR A 391 10.59 -0.73 9.81
C THR A 391 11.34 0.38 10.56
N LEU A 392 11.24 0.43 11.89
CA LEU A 392 11.98 1.37 12.73
C LEU A 392 13.51 1.14 12.71
N VAL A 393 13.96 -0.06 12.42
CA VAL A 393 15.39 -0.34 12.15
C VAL A 393 15.76 0.19 10.76
N GLN A 394 14.98 -0.14 9.74
CA GLN A 394 15.32 0.15 8.35
C GLN A 394 15.31 1.65 8.02
N ILE A 395 14.25 2.39 8.40
CA ILE A 395 14.05 3.77 7.95
C ILE A 395 15.09 4.73 8.53
N PRO A 396 15.40 4.76 9.86
CA PRO A 396 16.43 5.63 10.37
C PRO A 396 17.82 5.33 9.77
N ILE A 397 18.17 4.06 9.61
CA ILE A 397 19.45 3.65 8.99
C ILE A 397 19.53 4.19 7.57
N ARG A 398 18.48 4.01 6.76
CA ARG A 398 18.40 4.56 5.41
C ARG A 398 18.62 6.07 5.39
N VAL A 399 17.91 6.80 6.23
CA VAL A 399 17.98 8.27 6.28
C VAL A 399 19.37 8.71 6.72
N VAL A 400 19.86 8.22 7.86
CA VAL A 400 21.18 8.62 8.43
C VAL A 400 22.31 8.36 7.44
N ILE A 401 22.36 7.16 6.84
CA ILE A 401 23.42 6.81 5.89
C ILE A 401 23.29 7.66 4.62
N SER A 402 22.09 7.90 4.10
CA SER A 402 21.91 8.76 2.93
C SER A 402 22.46 10.16 3.19
N TYR A 403 22.06 10.79 4.31
CA TYR A 403 22.53 12.13 4.66
C TYR A 403 24.05 12.19 4.92
N ALA A 404 24.63 11.18 5.57
CA ALA A 404 26.06 11.11 5.83
C ALA A 404 26.90 11.00 4.53
N LEU A 405 26.35 10.38 3.50
CA LEU A 405 27.05 10.10 2.25
C LEU A 405 26.69 11.04 1.09
N PHE A 406 25.68 11.92 1.22
CA PHE A 406 25.28 12.84 0.15
C PHE A 406 26.44 13.70 -0.36
N GLY A 407 27.31 14.21 0.55
CA GLY A 407 28.44 15.04 0.16
C GLY A 407 29.55 14.33 -0.65
N GLN A 408 29.62 12.99 -0.55
CA GLN A 408 30.64 12.20 -1.23
C GLN A 408 30.12 11.47 -2.46
N LEU A 409 28.89 10.92 -2.38
CA LEU A 409 28.31 10.00 -3.36
C LEU A 409 27.09 10.55 -4.08
N GLY A 410 26.65 11.77 -3.73
CA GLY A 410 25.44 12.35 -4.30
C GLY A 410 24.23 11.42 -4.13
N ILE A 411 23.39 11.29 -5.17
CA ILE A 411 22.17 10.49 -5.15
C ILE A 411 22.42 8.98 -4.90
N GLN A 412 23.60 8.47 -5.22
CA GLN A 412 23.97 7.06 -4.99
C GLN A 412 23.91 6.70 -3.50
N ALA A 413 24.11 7.67 -2.60
CA ALA A 413 23.97 7.52 -1.16
C ALA A 413 22.60 6.94 -0.75
N VAL A 414 21.52 7.27 -1.49
CA VAL A 414 20.17 6.75 -1.23
C VAL A 414 20.09 5.25 -1.47
N ALA A 415 20.72 4.76 -2.56
CA ALA A 415 20.77 3.32 -2.85
C ALA A 415 21.50 2.56 -1.76
N ILE A 416 22.66 3.07 -1.35
CA ILE A 416 23.50 2.46 -0.30
C ILE A 416 22.73 2.45 1.04
N GLY A 417 22.18 3.60 1.44
CA GLY A 417 21.40 3.71 2.68
C GLY A 417 20.19 2.77 2.69
N THR A 418 19.48 2.63 1.56
CA THR A 418 18.36 1.72 1.40
C THR A 418 18.80 0.26 1.52
N THR A 419 19.86 -0.12 0.83
CA THR A 419 20.42 -1.49 0.84
C THR A 419 20.85 -1.91 2.24
N ILE A 420 21.60 -1.05 2.94
CA ILE A 420 22.06 -1.33 4.31
C ILE A 420 20.86 -1.39 5.26
N GLY A 421 19.88 -0.49 5.11
CA GLY A 421 18.64 -0.52 5.88
C GLY A 421 17.88 -1.83 5.71
N TRP A 422 17.73 -2.31 4.48
CA TRP A 422 17.11 -3.61 4.21
C TRP A 422 17.92 -4.78 4.77
N ALA A 423 19.24 -4.76 4.66
CA ALA A 423 20.11 -5.80 5.21
C ALA A 423 19.97 -5.90 6.73
N CYS A 424 19.99 -4.76 7.44
CA CYS A 424 19.76 -4.71 8.90
C CYS A 424 18.35 -5.21 9.27
N MET A 425 17.35 -4.87 8.47
CA MET A 425 15.98 -5.34 8.65
C MET A 425 15.89 -6.86 8.50
N VAL A 426 16.54 -7.47 7.47
CA VAL A 426 16.59 -8.93 7.30
C VAL A 426 17.24 -9.60 8.51
N VAL A 427 18.37 -9.07 9.00
CA VAL A 427 19.01 -9.63 10.19
C VAL A 427 18.07 -9.62 11.40
N PHE A 428 17.40 -8.50 11.65
CA PHE A 428 16.41 -8.38 12.71
C PHE A 428 15.27 -9.41 12.54
N GLU A 429 14.71 -9.52 11.35
CA GLU A 429 13.62 -10.44 11.03
C GLU A 429 14.04 -11.92 11.21
N LEU A 430 15.26 -12.28 10.79
CA LEU A 430 15.78 -13.63 11.00
C LEU A 430 16.00 -13.97 12.49
N LEU A 431 16.44 -13.00 13.30
CA LEU A 431 16.56 -13.17 14.76
C LEU A 431 15.17 -13.39 15.38
N MET A 432 14.18 -12.60 14.97
CA MET A 432 12.80 -12.74 15.43
C MET A 432 12.17 -14.07 14.98
N TYR A 433 12.54 -14.57 13.77
CA TYR A 433 12.05 -15.86 13.29
C TYR A 433 12.49 -17.02 14.18
N ARG A 434 13.71 -16.99 14.68
CA ARG A 434 14.21 -18.01 15.64
C ARG A 434 13.38 -18.05 16.91
N ARG A 435 12.84 -16.90 17.34
CA ARG A 435 12.10 -16.76 18.60
C ARG A 435 10.59 -17.00 18.45
N TYR A 436 9.97 -16.49 17.40
CA TYR A 436 8.51 -16.42 17.23
C TYR A 436 7.98 -17.16 16.01
N GLY A 437 8.80 -17.42 15.01
CA GLY A 437 8.38 -17.93 13.70
C GLY A 437 8.42 -19.45 13.56
N ARG A 438 8.97 -20.18 14.53
CA ARG A 438 9.06 -21.65 14.47
C ARG A 438 7.75 -22.29 14.95
N VAL A 439 7.46 -23.50 14.46
CA VAL A 439 6.25 -24.27 14.80
C VAL A 439 6.04 -24.39 16.30
N GLU A 440 7.11 -24.65 17.05
CA GLU A 440 7.05 -24.78 18.52
C GLU A 440 6.60 -23.48 19.20
N ALA A 441 7.09 -22.33 18.72
CA ALA A 441 6.68 -21.02 19.22
C ALA A 441 5.22 -20.72 18.90
N LEU A 442 4.77 -21.04 17.67
CA LEU A 442 3.38 -20.86 17.24
C LEU A 442 2.42 -21.68 18.11
N ARG A 443 2.75 -22.95 18.39
CA ARG A 443 1.95 -23.82 19.27
C ARG A 443 1.92 -23.34 20.72
N LYS A 444 3.00 -22.70 21.20
CA LYS A 444 3.08 -22.19 22.58
C LYS A 444 2.25 -20.90 22.75
N ASN A 445 2.22 -20.05 21.76
CA ASN A 445 1.50 -18.77 21.83
C ASN A 445 -0.03 -18.93 21.73
N ASP A 446 -0.53 -20.09 21.28
CA ASP A 446 -1.97 -20.40 21.19
C ASP A 446 -2.51 -21.12 22.44
N ARG A 447 -1.66 -21.44 23.39
CA ARG A 447 -2.03 -21.97 24.71
C ARG A 447 -2.19 -20.86 25.73
#